data_bfea39a738eb8e4e8e4844eb6e8349df
#
_entry.id   bfea39a738eb8e4e8e4844eb6e8349df
#
_cell.length_a   1.000
_cell.length_b   1.000
_cell.length_c   1.000
_cell.angle_alpha   90.00
_cell.angle_beta   90.00
_cell.angle_gamma   90.00
#
_symmetry.space_group_name_H-M   'P 1'
#
loop_
_entity.id
_entity.type
_entity.pdbx_description
1 polymer ?
#
loop_
_entity_poly.entity_id
_entity_poly.type
_entity_poly.pdbx_seq_one_letter_code
_entity_poly.pdbx_strand_id
1 'polypeptide(L)'
;MYKRQVYGVKYAPVDYYVALIGVWEQINKRYDNEIPQDIKKICDAYAAGINKYASENPKIVRSEIFPLKGKDVIAGWMYQIPYLYGIEKTLSKLFKKEKPVFSSDIILDDEYNFDPLKIDLIGSNVIGVGPKKSADGFTRLLVNTHQPWSGPTAWYEAHMKSENGLNITGGLFPGSPLVNHGHNDSLGWSFTSNSPDLIDVYELEMNPLNENEYLFDGSWKKLEVEETKIKIKVLGPIKWTINKKIYRSVHGPVLKQEHGTYAIRYSGINDMRTLEQFYRMAKSKNIEEFKNAMSMQALPMYNTGYADKSGNIYYVYNALLPVRDNDYDWRGILPGNTSNTLWTDYIPFKDLPQVTNPDAGYFQNCNANPFLATGFRKDISSFGINETAGIEGHQTNRSLRAIRLYGGDSSITREEFYNYKFDNQYEKNSVMAYAIDRFIEDFKSQDLELLAAVDLLKNWNLRTDLDNRAAALAILTFPLTFDIADYKHDVDHITDR
;
A
#
# COMPACT_ATOMS: atom_id res chain seq x y z
N MET A 1 -12.80 -9.32 -13.90
CA MET A 1 -13.67 -8.16 -14.01
C MET A 1 -15.13 -8.49 -14.29
N TYR A 2 -15.49 -9.71 -14.57
CA TYR A 2 -16.90 -10.12 -14.74
C TYR A 2 -17.29 -11.12 -13.65
N LYS A 3 -16.83 -10.92 -12.41
CA LYS A 3 -17.06 -11.86 -11.29
C LYS A 3 -18.53 -12.16 -11.06
N ARG A 4 -19.43 -11.16 -11.18
CA ARG A 4 -20.88 -11.35 -11.03
C ARG A 4 -21.49 -12.27 -12.08
N GLN A 5 -20.93 -12.29 -13.30
CA GLN A 5 -21.41 -13.18 -14.36
C GLN A 5 -21.08 -14.65 -14.11
N VAL A 6 -20.09 -14.89 -13.26
CA VAL A 6 -19.58 -16.22 -12.89
C VAL A 6 -20.06 -16.62 -11.50
N TYR A 7 -19.96 -15.72 -10.52
CA TYR A 7 -20.17 -16.00 -9.09
C TYR A 7 -21.45 -15.38 -8.50
N GLY A 8 -22.25 -14.64 -9.30
CA GLY A 8 -23.56 -14.12 -8.90
C GLY A 8 -23.57 -12.75 -8.23
N VAL A 9 -24.72 -12.40 -7.62
CA VAL A 9 -25.08 -11.06 -7.14
C VAL A 9 -24.07 -10.46 -6.17
N LYS A 10 -23.50 -11.24 -5.27
CA LYS A 10 -22.53 -10.75 -4.26
C LYS A 10 -21.30 -10.05 -4.85
N TYR A 11 -21.02 -10.26 -6.13
CA TYR A 11 -19.92 -9.60 -6.83
C TYR A 11 -20.36 -8.41 -7.71
N ALA A 12 -21.63 -8.02 -7.67
CA ALA A 12 -22.11 -6.85 -8.39
C ALA A 12 -21.41 -5.55 -7.94
N PRO A 13 -21.09 -5.32 -6.65
CA PRO A 13 -20.33 -4.16 -6.21
C PRO A 13 -18.95 -4.06 -6.87
N VAL A 14 -18.26 -5.20 -7.05
CA VAL A 14 -16.93 -5.22 -7.71
C VAL A 14 -17.01 -4.73 -9.15
N ASP A 15 -18.03 -5.17 -9.89
CA ASP A 15 -18.19 -4.77 -11.28
C ASP A 15 -18.72 -3.33 -11.41
N TYR A 16 -19.50 -2.86 -10.42
CA TYR A 16 -19.86 -1.45 -10.32
C TYR A 16 -18.62 -0.58 -10.07
N TYR A 17 -17.75 -0.99 -9.16
CA TYR A 17 -16.48 -0.32 -8.88
C TYR A 17 -15.62 -0.19 -10.16
N VAL A 18 -15.45 -1.25 -10.94
CA VAL A 18 -14.69 -1.22 -12.20
C VAL A 18 -15.27 -0.19 -13.19
N ALA A 19 -16.61 -0.07 -13.26
CA ALA A 19 -17.26 0.95 -14.08
C ALA A 19 -17.08 2.35 -13.48
N LEU A 20 -17.22 2.48 -12.15
CA LEU A 20 -17.08 3.74 -11.43
C LEU A 20 -15.71 4.37 -11.67
N ILE A 21 -14.62 3.60 -11.51
CA ILE A 21 -13.26 4.10 -11.75
C ILE A 21 -12.87 4.13 -13.25
N GLY A 22 -13.75 3.70 -14.16
CA GLY A 22 -13.57 3.84 -15.60
C GLY A 22 -12.50 2.97 -16.24
N VAL A 23 -12.15 1.82 -15.65
CA VAL A 23 -11.05 0.96 -16.14
C VAL A 23 -11.13 0.68 -17.63
N TRP A 24 -12.27 0.16 -18.09
CA TRP A 24 -12.43 -0.21 -19.51
C TRP A 24 -12.57 0.99 -20.45
N GLU A 25 -13.15 2.07 -19.98
CA GLU A 25 -13.21 3.32 -20.72
C GLU A 25 -11.80 3.78 -21.08
N GLN A 26 -10.93 3.88 -20.07
CA GLN A 26 -9.55 4.33 -20.26
C GLN A 26 -8.75 3.36 -21.15
N ILE A 27 -8.86 2.06 -20.92
CA ILE A 27 -8.17 1.04 -21.72
C ILE A 27 -8.60 1.11 -23.19
N ASN A 28 -9.90 1.16 -23.45
CA ASN A 28 -10.38 1.20 -24.84
C ASN A 28 -9.98 2.48 -25.57
N LYS A 29 -9.83 3.58 -24.85
CA LYS A 29 -9.48 4.90 -25.41
C LYS A 29 -7.97 5.07 -25.62
N ARG A 30 -7.14 4.54 -24.71
CA ARG A 30 -5.74 4.94 -24.58
C ARG A 30 -4.71 3.81 -24.75
N TYR A 31 -5.07 2.55 -24.50
CA TYR A 31 -4.14 1.41 -24.50
C TYR A 31 -3.30 1.34 -25.78
N ASP A 32 -3.94 1.49 -26.95
CA ASP A 32 -3.27 1.28 -28.24
C ASP A 32 -2.22 2.36 -28.53
N ASN A 33 -2.39 3.57 -27.96
CA ASN A 33 -1.50 4.71 -28.18
C ASN A 33 -0.47 4.90 -27.05
N GLU A 34 -0.80 4.54 -25.79
CA GLU A 34 0.02 4.91 -24.65
C GLU A 34 0.85 3.76 -24.11
N ILE A 35 0.40 2.50 -24.24
CA ILE A 35 1.20 1.38 -23.77
C ILE A 35 2.28 1.02 -24.78
N PRO A 36 3.58 0.97 -24.36
CA PRO A 36 4.68 0.61 -25.23
C PRO A 36 4.55 -0.81 -25.83
N GLN A 37 5.07 -0.99 -27.02
CA GLN A 37 4.92 -2.23 -27.77
C GLN A 37 5.56 -3.45 -27.07
N ASP A 38 6.67 -3.26 -26.34
CA ASP A 38 7.32 -4.31 -25.57
C ASP A 38 6.41 -4.78 -24.41
N ILE A 39 5.71 -3.85 -23.75
CA ILE A 39 4.76 -4.17 -22.67
C ILE A 39 3.51 -4.87 -23.23
N LYS A 40 2.99 -4.42 -24.37
CA LYS A 40 1.88 -5.11 -25.05
C LYS A 40 2.22 -6.56 -25.35
N LYS A 41 3.43 -6.82 -25.92
CA LYS A 41 3.91 -8.17 -26.20
C LYS A 41 3.99 -9.04 -24.95
N ILE A 42 4.45 -8.51 -23.82
CA ILE A 42 4.49 -9.23 -22.54
C ILE A 42 3.08 -9.59 -22.08
N CYS A 43 2.16 -8.62 -22.09
CA CYS A 43 0.79 -8.84 -21.69
C CYS A 43 0.06 -9.85 -22.58
N ASP A 44 0.27 -9.78 -23.92
CA ASP A 44 -0.33 -10.70 -24.88
C ASP A 44 0.22 -12.13 -24.72
N ALA A 45 1.53 -12.26 -24.51
CA ALA A 45 2.18 -13.56 -24.28
C ALA A 45 1.69 -14.20 -22.97
N TYR A 46 1.55 -13.39 -21.89
CA TYR A 46 1.00 -13.85 -20.63
C TYR A 46 -0.45 -14.31 -20.75
N ALA A 47 -1.30 -13.53 -21.42
CA ALA A 47 -2.68 -13.88 -21.70
C ALA A 47 -2.77 -15.17 -22.55
N ALA A 48 -1.91 -15.33 -23.55
CA ALA A 48 -1.84 -16.54 -24.38
C ALA A 48 -1.48 -17.79 -23.57
N GLY A 49 -0.51 -17.66 -22.64
CA GLY A 49 -0.14 -18.76 -21.72
C GLY A 49 -1.30 -19.20 -20.84
N ILE A 50 -2.03 -18.24 -20.25
CA ILE A 50 -3.23 -18.54 -19.44
C ILE A 50 -4.32 -19.18 -20.30
N ASN A 51 -4.56 -18.69 -21.51
CA ASN A 51 -5.56 -19.24 -22.43
C ASN A 51 -5.20 -20.68 -22.84
N LYS A 52 -3.93 -20.97 -23.07
CA LYS A 52 -3.45 -22.34 -23.35
C LYS A 52 -3.76 -23.25 -22.17
N TYR A 53 -3.36 -22.87 -20.95
CA TYR A 53 -3.67 -23.66 -19.76
C TYR A 53 -5.19 -23.89 -19.61
N ALA A 54 -6.00 -22.86 -19.82
CA ALA A 54 -7.44 -22.96 -19.75
C ALA A 54 -8.03 -23.96 -20.75
N SER A 55 -7.50 -23.98 -21.99
CA SER A 55 -7.93 -24.92 -23.03
C SER A 55 -7.57 -26.37 -22.72
N GLU A 56 -6.44 -26.58 -22.05
CA GLU A 56 -5.96 -27.91 -21.65
C GLU A 56 -6.64 -28.41 -20.35
N ASN A 57 -7.27 -27.50 -19.59
CA ASN A 57 -7.88 -27.79 -18.28
C ASN A 57 -9.34 -27.30 -18.18
N PRO A 58 -10.24 -27.64 -19.12
CA PRO A 58 -11.58 -27.04 -19.21
C PRO A 58 -12.49 -27.36 -18.00
N LYS A 59 -12.17 -28.41 -17.23
CA LYS A 59 -12.97 -28.82 -16.07
C LYS A 59 -12.75 -27.95 -14.82
N ILE A 60 -11.58 -27.29 -14.71
CA ILE A 60 -11.20 -26.50 -13.53
C ILE A 60 -11.26 -25.00 -13.79
N VAL A 61 -11.40 -24.57 -15.04
CA VAL A 61 -11.46 -23.15 -15.40
C VAL A 61 -12.90 -22.70 -15.64
N ARG A 62 -13.12 -21.41 -15.53
CA ARG A 62 -14.40 -20.76 -15.85
C ARG A 62 -14.37 -20.26 -17.30
N SER A 63 -14.99 -21.01 -18.20
CA SER A 63 -14.97 -20.73 -19.65
C SER A 63 -15.51 -19.33 -20.00
N GLU A 64 -16.40 -18.77 -19.17
CA GLU A 64 -17.05 -17.48 -19.41
C GLU A 64 -16.07 -16.26 -19.42
N ILE A 65 -14.85 -16.43 -18.88
CA ILE A 65 -13.84 -15.36 -18.84
C ILE A 65 -12.80 -15.46 -19.94
N PHE A 66 -12.82 -16.53 -20.73
CA PHE A 66 -11.84 -16.77 -21.78
C PHE A 66 -12.37 -16.47 -23.19
N PRO A 67 -11.52 -16.12 -24.15
CA PRO A 67 -10.07 -15.93 -24.02
C PRO A 67 -9.72 -14.58 -23.36
N LEU A 68 -8.63 -14.58 -22.56
CA LEU A 68 -8.02 -13.35 -22.06
C LEU A 68 -7.19 -12.67 -23.16
N LYS A 69 -7.04 -11.36 -23.06
CA LYS A 69 -6.21 -10.51 -23.94
C LYS A 69 -5.20 -9.74 -23.10
N GLY A 70 -4.16 -9.21 -23.73
CA GLY A 70 -3.18 -8.37 -23.04
C GLY A 70 -3.81 -7.16 -22.32
N LYS A 71 -4.88 -6.60 -22.90
CA LYS A 71 -5.69 -5.53 -22.26
C LYS A 71 -6.27 -5.92 -20.89
N ASP A 72 -6.62 -7.20 -20.69
CA ASP A 72 -7.14 -7.69 -19.41
C ASP A 72 -6.09 -7.68 -18.31
N VAL A 73 -4.81 -7.86 -18.67
CA VAL A 73 -3.68 -7.80 -17.72
C VAL A 73 -3.51 -6.37 -17.19
N ILE A 74 -3.48 -5.37 -18.08
CA ILE A 74 -3.40 -3.96 -17.68
C ILE A 74 -4.64 -3.56 -16.86
N ALA A 75 -5.84 -3.98 -17.30
CA ALA A 75 -7.08 -3.73 -16.59
C ALA A 75 -7.07 -4.31 -15.17
N GLY A 76 -6.41 -5.45 -14.97
CA GLY A 76 -6.21 -6.06 -13.66
C GLY A 76 -5.43 -5.15 -12.72
N TRP A 77 -4.35 -4.54 -13.20
CA TRP A 77 -3.54 -3.60 -12.42
C TRP A 77 -4.28 -2.30 -12.13
N MET A 78 -4.92 -1.68 -13.12
CA MET A 78 -5.74 -0.49 -12.89
C MET A 78 -6.86 -0.72 -11.86
N TYR A 79 -7.46 -1.90 -11.86
CA TYR A 79 -8.45 -2.29 -10.86
C TYR A 79 -7.83 -2.44 -9.46
N GLN A 80 -6.63 -3.04 -9.37
CA GLN A 80 -6.02 -3.44 -8.11
C GLN A 80 -5.32 -2.27 -7.39
N ILE A 81 -4.66 -1.39 -8.11
CA ILE A 81 -3.83 -0.33 -7.54
C ILE A 81 -4.59 0.52 -6.51
N PRO A 82 -5.81 1.05 -6.77
CA PRO A 82 -6.50 1.87 -5.78
C PRO A 82 -6.93 1.11 -4.51
N TYR A 83 -7.09 -0.22 -4.60
CA TYR A 83 -7.34 -1.05 -3.41
C TYR A 83 -6.13 -1.11 -2.47
N LEU A 84 -4.91 -1.04 -3.00
CA LEU A 84 -3.69 -1.13 -2.20
C LEU A 84 -3.55 0.03 -1.20
N TYR A 85 -4.14 1.19 -1.50
CA TYR A 85 -4.16 2.35 -0.61
C TYR A 85 -5.57 2.71 -0.08
N GLY A 86 -6.50 1.76 -0.10
CA GLY A 86 -7.72 1.81 0.73
C GLY A 86 -8.94 2.47 0.11
N ILE A 87 -9.08 2.55 -1.23
CA ILE A 87 -10.28 3.13 -1.87
C ILE A 87 -11.58 2.41 -1.47
N GLU A 88 -11.50 1.10 -1.16
CA GLU A 88 -12.67 0.34 -0.70
C GLU A 88 -13.20 0.80 0.66
N LYS A 89 -12.29 1.23 1.55
CA LYS A 89 -12.67 1.80 2.85
C LYS A 89 -13.41 3.12 2.68
N THR A 90 -12.90 3.99 1.80
CA THR A 90 -13.54 5.26 1.45
C THR A 90 -14.92 5.03 0.84
N LEU A 91 -15.02 4.13 -0.15
CA LEU A 91 -16.31 3.77 -0.76
C LEU A 91 -17.27 3.16 0.25
N SER A 92 -16.81 2.26 1.12
CA SER A 92 -17.62 1.65 2.16
C SER A 92 -18.25 2.68 3.09
N LYS A 93 -17.47 3.70 3.51
CA LYS A 93 -17.99 4.82 4.32
C LYS A 93 -19.06 5.61 3.56
N LEU A 94 -18.83 5.92 2.28
CA LEU A 94 -19.76 6.67 1.45
C LEU A 94 -21.07 5.93 1.14
N PHE A 95 -21.08 4.59 1.17
CA PHE A 95 -22.27 3.76 0.96
C PHE A 95 -23.09 3.51 2.23
N LYS A 96 -22.62 3.94 3.41
CA LYS A 96 -23.45 3.88 4.63
C LYS A 96 -24.66 4.81 4.51
N LYS A 97 -25.71 4.58 5.29
CA LYS A 97 -26.90 5.44 5.28
C LYS A 97 -26.68 6.81 5.93
N GLU A 98 -25.76 6.86 6.87
CA GLU A 98 -25.40 8.07 7.60
C GLU A 98 -24.36 8.87 6.83
N LYS A 99 -24.34 10.19 7.02
CA LYS A 99 -23.32 11.06 6.44
C LYS A 99 -21.93 10.60 6.92
N PRO A 100 -21.00 10.33 6.01
CA PRO A 100 -19.71 9.80 6.40
C PRO A 100 -18.90 10.83 7.18
N VAL A 101 -18.17 10.36 8.19
CA VAL A 101 -17.17 11.14 8.92
C VAL A 101 -15.80 10.62 8.50
N PHE A 102 -14.95 11.53 8.03
CA PHE A 102 -13.54 11.28 7.78
C PHE A 102 -12.78 12.10 8.84
N SER A 103 -11.98 11.46 9.64
CA SER A 103 -11.13 12.11 10.64
C SER A 103 -9.78 11.43 10.69
N SER A 104 -8.78 12.17 11.18
CA SER A 104 -7.44 11.64 11.44
C SER A 104 -7.39 10.76 12.69
N ASP A 105 -8.41 10.85 13.54
CA ASP A 105 -8.45 10.03 14.75
C ASP A 105 -8.66 8.57 14.32
N ILE A 106 -7.84 7.70 14.85
CA ILE A 106 -8.07 6.24 14.80
C ILE A 106 -9.31 6.03 15.64
N ILE A 107 -10.50 6.21 15.04
CA ILE A 107 -11.71 5.70 15.61
C ILE A 107 -11.56 4.20 15.52
N LEU A 108 -11.25 3.57 16.64
CA LEU A 108 -11.39 2.13 16.79
C LEU A 108 -12.83 1.84 16.39
N ASP A 109 -13.02 1.28 15.20
CA ASP A 109 -14.36 0.93 14.72
C ASP A 109 -14.92 -0.03 15.78
N ASP A 110 -16.03 0.31 16.44
CA ASP A 110 -16.68 -0.51 17.49
C ASP A 110 -17.05 -1.93 16.99
N GLU A 111 -16.93 -2.17 15.69
CA GLU A 111 -17.08 -3.47 15.03
C GLU A 111 -15.76 -4.25 14.88
N TYR A 112 -14.63 -3.78 15.43
CA TYR A 112 -13.39 -4.55 15.38
C TYR A 112 -13.48 -5.75 16.32
N ASN A 113 -14.11 -6.80 15.80
CA ASN A 113 -14.11 -8.12 16.43
C ASN A 113 -12.70 -8.68 16.32
N PHE A 114 -11.85 -8.30 17.28
CA PHE A 114 -10.49 -8.79 17.38
C PHE A 114 -10.51 -10.30 17.65
N ASP A 115 -10.21 -11.07 16.63
CA ASP A 115 -9.93 -12.50 16.77
C ASP A 115 -8.39 -12.69 16.68
N PRO A 116 -7.71 -12.89 17.82
CA PRO A 116 -6.25 -13.06 17.86
C PRO A 116 -5.75 -14.21 17.00
N LEU A 117 -6.63 -15.15 16.64
CA LEU A 117 -6.31 -16.30 15.78
C LEU A 117 -6.51 -15.98 14.28
N LYS A 118 -7.09 -14.82 13.94
CA LYS A 118 -7.36 -14.38 12.58
C LYS A 118 -6.59 -13.14 12.17
N ILE A 119 -5.54 -12.78 12.89
CA ILE A 119 -4.70 -11.64 12.52
C ILE A 119 -3.95 -12.00 11.24
N ASP A 120 -4.42 -11.50 10.12
CA ASP A 120 -3.63 -11.36 8.90
C ASP A 120 -2.63 -10.22 9.15
N LEU A 121 -1.50 -10.55 9.78
CA LEU A 121 -0.40 -9.60 10.01
C LEU A 121 0.25 -9.26 8.67
N ILE A 122 -0.37 -8.33 7.95
CA ILE A 122 0.20 -7.75 6.73
C ILE A 122 1.23 -6.71 7.16
N GLY A 123 2.44 -6.88 6.69
CA GLY A 123 3.52 -5.95 6.94
C GLY A 123 4.71 -6.28 6.06
N SER A 124 5.83 -5.63 6.28
CA SER A 124 7.06 -5.92 5.54
C SER A 124 8.26 -5.31 6.24
N ASN A 125 9.44 -5.86 5.97
CA ASN A 125 10.70 -5.26 6.35
C ASN A 125 11.61 -5.19 5.14
N VAL A 126 12.21 -4.03 4.90
CA VAL A 126 13.30 -3.84 3.95
C VAL A 126 14.48 -3.16 4.65
N ILE A 127 15.66 -3.76 4.55
CA ILE A 127 16.87 -3.20 5.15
C ILE A 127 18.00 -3.33 4.14
N GLY A 128 18.70 -2.22 3.91
CA GLY A 128 19.92 -2.20 3.11
C GLY A 128 21.13 -1.90 4.00
N VAL A 129 22.18 -2.70 3.87
CA VAL A 129 23.49 -2.46 4.53
C VAL A 129 24.54 -2.28 3.44
N GLY A 130 25.17 -1.12 3.45
CA GLY A 130 26.23 -0.77 2.50
C GLY A 130 27.62 -1.22 2.95
N PRO A 131 28.63 -1.14 2.06
CA PRO A 131 30.00 -1.61 2.32
C PRO A 131 30.64 -1.00 3.56
N LYS A 132 30.33 0.27 3.88
CA LYS A 132 30.89 0.99 5.05
C LYS A 132 30.52 0.34 6.40
N LYS A 133 29.41 -0.37 6.45
CA LYS A 133 28.85 -0.96 7.67
C LYS A 133 28.88 -2.48 7.66
N SER A 134 29.19 -3.07 6.52
CA SER A 134 29.31 -4.51 6.35
C SER A 134 30.74 -4.95 6.68
N ALA A 135 30.91 -5.94 7.56
CA ALA A 135 32.22 -6.41 8.02
C ALA A 135 33.09 -6.98 6.89
N ASP A 136 32.48 -7.50 5.83
CA ASP A 136 33.16 -8.07 4.65
C ASP A 136 33.11 -7.16 3.42
N GLY A 137 32.57 -5.94 3.56
CA GLY A 137 32.48 -4.94 2.49
C GLY A 137 31.41 -5.24 1.42
N PHE A 138 30.61 -6.30 1.58
CA PHE A 138 29.51 -6.59 0.65
C PHE A 138 28.23 -5.83 0.98
N THR A 139 27.53 -5.37 -0.06
CA THR A 139 26.18 -4.83 0.08
C THR A 139 25.19 -5.96 0.40
N ARG A 140 24.24 -5.69 1.28
CA ARG A 140 23.17 -6.62 1.63
C ARG A 140 21.81 -5.95 1.55
N LEU A 141 20.82 -6.68 1.05
CA LEU A 141 19.43 -6.27 1.03
C LEU A 141 18.58 -7.35 1.67
N LEU A 142 17.86 -6.99 2.74
CA LEU A 142 16.84 -7.83 3.32
C LEU A 142 15.53 -7.59 2.60
N VAL A 143 14.93 -8.67 2.08
CA VAL A 143 13.62 -8.70 1.43
C VAL A 143 12.73 -9.58 2.28
N ASN A 144 11.79 -8.99 3.03
CA ASN A 144 10.92 -9.72 3.94
C ASN A 144 9.53 -9.11 3.94
N THR A 145 8.70 -9.56 3.02
CA THR A 145 7.33 -9.11 2.85
C THR A 145 6.37 -10.08 3.52
N HIS A 146 5.50 -9.57 4.38
CA HIS A 146 4.49 -10.34 5.10
C HIS A 146 3.18 -10.24 4.33
N GLN A 147 2.84 -11.30 3.59
CA GLN A 147 1.63 -11.39 2.80
C GLN A 147 0.88 -12.68 3.14
N PRO A 148 -0.43 -12.74 2.90
CA PRO A 148 -1.23 -13.95 3.12
C PRO A 148 -0.67 -15.14 2.34
N TRP A 149 -0.79 -16.35 2.90
CA TRP A 149 -0.37 -17.59 2.25
C TRP A 149 -1.30 -18.03 1.11
N SER A 150 -2.45 -17.38 0.96
CA SER A 150 -3.44 -17.66 -0.07
C SER A 150 -4.12 -16.37 -0.54
N GLY A 151 -4.76 -16.44 -1.70
CA GLY A 151 -5.49 -15.31 -2.27
C GLY A 151 -4.66 -14.47 -3.25
N PRO A 152 -5.18 -13.30 -3.67
CA PRO A 152 -4.62 -12.53 -4.79
C PRO A 152 -3.29 -11.83 -4.46
N THR A 153 -2.95 -11.71 -3.19
CA THR A 153 -1.70 -11.08 -2.72
C THR A 153 -0.70 -12.09 -2.15
N ALA A 154 -0.98 -13.41 -2.26
CA ALA A 154 0.00 -14.43 -1.94
C ALA A 154 1.17 -14.38 -2.93
N TRP A 155 2.39 -14.52 -2.43
CA TRP A 155 3.57 -14.53 -3.29
C TRP A 155 3.70 -15.82 -4.09
N TYR A 156 4.02 -15.68 -5.36
CA TYR A 156 4.50 -16.74 -6.23
C TYR A 156 5.95 -16.43 -6.62
N GLU A 157 6.86 -17.35 -6.35
CA GLU A 157 8.27 -17.18 -6.69
C GLU A 157 8.52 -17.62 -8.13
N ALA A 158 9.28 -16.82 -8.88
CA ALA A 158 9.65 -17.11 -10.26
C ALA A 158 11.06 -16.64 -10.60
N HIS A 159 11.71 -17.37 -11.50
CA HIS A 159 12.89 -16.93 -12.22
C HIS A 159 12.51 -16.76 -13.70
N MET A 160 12.66 -15.55 -14.21
CA MET A 160 12.34 -15.19 -15.58
C MET A 160 13.62 -14.80 -16.32
N LYS A 161 13.91 -15.52 -17.41
CA LYS A 161 15.06 -15.25 -18.27
C LYS A 161 14.62 -15.14 -19.72
N SER A 162 15.11 -14.14 -20.43
CA SER A 162 14.87 -13.98 -21.86
C SER A 162 16.13 -13.48 -22.57
N GLU A 163 16.23 -13.75 -23.86
CA GLU A 163 17.33 -13.31 -24.73
C GLU A 163 17.39 -11.77 -24.86
N ASN A 164 16.28 -11.07 -24.55
CA ASN A 164 16.22 -9.61 -24.57
C ASN A 164 16.84 -8.95 -23.31
N GLY A 165 17.63 -9.71 -22.53
CA GLY A 165 18.37 -9.22 -21.38
C GLY A 165 17.55 -9.10 -20.09
N LEU A 166 16.38 -9.74 -20.00
CA LEU A 166 15.70 -9.94 -18.73
C LEU A 166 16.28 -11.20 -18.06
N ASN A 167 16.78 -11.06 -16.84
CA ASN A 167 17.22 -12.17 -16.00
C ASN A 167 16.92 -11.79 -14.54
N ILE A 168 15.74 -12.17 -14.04
CA ILE A 168 15.23 -11.73 -12.75
C ILE A 168 14.62 -12.87 -11.96
N THR A 169 14.93 -12.92 -10.67
CA THR A 169 14.36 -13.86 -9.70
C THR A 169 13.66 -13.08 -8.59
N GLY A 170 12.50 -13.54 -8.15
CA GLY A 170 11.78 -12.94 -7.02
C GLY A 170 10.32 -13.31 -6.96
N GLY A 171 9.58 -12.55 -6.17
CA GLY A 171 8.15 -12.71 -5.94
C GLY A 171 7.30 -11.90 -6.90
N LEU A 172 6.17 -12.48 -7.29
CA LEU A 172 5.12 -11.80 -8.03
C LEU A 172 3.74 -12.14 -7.45
N PHE A 173 2.79 -11.27 -7.66
CA PHE A 173 1.39 -11.56 -7.36
C PHE A 173 0.74 -12.37 -8.50
N PRO A 174 -0.18 -13.30 -8.18
CA PRO A 174 -0.99 -13.98 -9.19
C PRO A 174 -1.68 -12.96 -10.11
N GLY A 175 -1.45 -13.10 -11.41
CA GLY A 175 -1.93 -12.14 -12.42
C GLY A 175 -0.89 -11.12 -12.89
N SER A 176 0.30 -11.09 -12.28
CA SER A 176 1.43 -10.32 -12.78
C SER A 176 2.26 -11.14 -13.80
N PRO A 177 2.55 -10.58 -14.97
CA PRO A 177 3.48 -11.20 -15.92
C PRO A 177 4.95 -10.94 -15.56
N LEU A 178 5.24 -10.20 -14.50
CA LEU A 178 6.57 -9.74 -14.11
C LEU A 178 6.80 -9.92 -12.61
N VAL A 179 8.07 -10.16 -12.24
CA VAL A 179 8.51 -10.12 -10.84
C VAL A 179 8.28 -8.71 -10.28
N ASN A 180 7.62 -8.63 -9.13
CA ASN A 180 7.30 -7.35 -8.50
C ASN A 180 8.45 -6.89 -7.59
N HIS A 181 9.08 -7.79 -6.84
CA HIS A 181 10.30 -7.53 -6.08
C HIS A 181 11.27 -8.71 -6.18
N GLY A 182 12.55 -8.45 -6.08
CA GLY A 182 13.58 -9.48 -6.22
C GLY A 182 14.91 -8.90 -6.65
N HIS A 183 15.64 -9.65 -7.45
CA HIS A 183 16.95 -9.24 -7.93
C HIS A 183 17.24 -9.75 -9.36
N ASN A 184 18.08 -9.01 -10.06
CA ASN A 184 18.74 -9.43 -11.29
C ASN A 184 20.25 -9.62 -11.04
N ASP A 185 21.05 -9.76 -12.11
CA ASP A 185 22.50 -9.99 -12.01
C ASP A 185 23.27 -8.79 -11.39
N SER A 186 22.65 -7.62 -11.29
CA SER A 186 23.33 -6.37 -10.91
C SER A 186 22.82 -5.77 -9.61
N LEU A 187 21.53 -5.90 -9.33
CA LEU A 187 20.84 -5.20 -8.25
C LEU A 187 19.62 -5.96 -7.75
N GLY A 188 19.15 -5.58 -6.58
CA GLY A 188 17.90 -6.07 -6.02
C GLY A 188 17.08 -4.94 -5.40
N TRP A 189 15.78 -5.15 -5.31
CA TRP A 189 14.86 -4.24 -4.65
C TRP A 189 13.74 -4.96 -3.92
N SER A 190 13.18 -4.29 -2.93
CA SER A 190 12.00 -4.73 -2.20
C SER A 190 11.13 -3.56 -1.78
N PHE A 191 9.91 -3.88 -1.42
CA PHE A 191 8.92 -2.92 -0.98
C PHE A 191 8.49 -3.18 0.46
N THR A 192 8.12 -2.09 1.15
CA THR A 192 7.24 -2.15 2.33
C THR A 192 6.03 -1.27 2.08
N SER A 193 4.87 -1.66 2.57
CA SER A 193 3.69 -0.80 2.50
C SER A 193 3.93 0.46 3.32
N ASN A 194 3.66 1.60 2.72
CA ASN A 194 3.48 2.89 3.36
C ASN A 194 1.97 3.22 3.41
N SER A 195 1.62 4.27 4.11
CA SER A 195 0.22 4.68 4.28
C SER A 195 0.01 6.14 3.90
N PRO A 196 0.44 6.55 2.68
CA PRO A 196 0.21 7.92 2.25
C PRO A 196 -1.28 8.18 2.06
N ASP A 197 -1.72 9.39 2.40
CA ASP A 197 -3.06 9.84 2.09
C ASP A 197 -3.17 10.21 0.61
N LEU A 198 -3.75 9.32 -0.16
CA LEU A 198 -3.84 9.40 -1.64
C LEU A 198 -5.27 9.55 -2.15
N ILE A 199 -6.27 9.74 -1.26
CA ILE A 199 -7.68 9.77 -1.64
C ILE A 199 -8.38 10.94 -0.96
N ASP A 200 -8.97 11.82 -1.76
CA ASP A 200 -9.77 12.95 -1.28
C ASP A 200 -11.23 12.79 -1.68
N VAL A 201 -12.12 13.19 -0.79
CA VAL A 201 -13.57 13.17 -0.95
C VAL A 201 -14.12 14.58 -0.96
N TYR A 202 -14.92 14.89 -1.96
CA TYR A 202 -15.51 16.22 -2.18
C TYR A 202 -17.03 16.15 -2.09
N GLU A 203 -17.66 17.01 -1.30
CA GLU A 203 -19.10 17.18 -1.32
C GLU A 203 -19.46 18.18 -2.43
N LEU A 204 -20.26 17.74 -3.41
CA LEU A 204 -20.71 18.57 -4.52
C LEU A 204 -22.00 19.31 -4.16
N GLU A 205 -22.01 20.60 -4.40
CA GLU A 205 -23.22 21.43 -4.31
C GLU A 205 -24.03 21.26 -5.60
N MET A 206 -25.13 20.52 -5.51
CA MET A 206 -25.94 20.17 -6.67
C MET A 206 -26.95 21.28 -7.01
N ASN A 207 -27.19 21.49 -8.31
CA ASN A 207 -28.20 22.42 -8.79
C ASN A 207 -29.62 21.91 -8.42
N PRO A 208 -30.39 22.67 -7.62
CA PRO A 208 -31.73 22.22 -7.19
C PRO A 208 -32.73 22.10 -8.34
N LEU A 209 -32.47 22.73 -9.51
CA LEU A 209 -33.30 22.65 -10.70
C LEU A 209 -32.82 21.60 -11.72
N ASN A 210 -31.58 21.07 -11.54
CA ASN A 210 -31.02 20.06 -12.45
C ASN A 210 -30.08 19.11 -11.70
N GLU A 211 -30.54 17.92 -11.39
CA GLU A 211 -29.77 16.89 -10.64
C GLU A 211 -28.43 16.45 -11.30
N ASN A 212 -28.20 16.84 -12.55
CA ASN A 212 -26.97 16.54 -13.29
C ASN A 212 -26.03 17.74 -13.44
N GLU A 213 -26.26 18.80 -12.68
CA GLU A 213 -25.37 19.95 -12.59
C GLU A 213 -24.92 20.19 -11.15
N TYR A 214 -23.68 20.64 -11.00
CA TYR A 214 -23.06 21.00 -9.72
C TYR A 214 -22.38 22.36 -9.84
N LEU A 215 -22.30 23.09 -8.73
CA LEU A 215 -21.61 24.37 -8.67
C LEU A 215 -20.09 24.13 -8.67
N PHE A 216 -19.37 24.94 -9.46
CA PHE A 216 -17.91 24.96 -9.49
C PHE A 216 -17.43 26.34 -9.94
N ASP A 217 -16.65 27.02 -9.09
CA ASP A 217 -16.16 28.38 -9.30
C ASP A 217 -17.26 29.34 -9.73
N GLY A 218 -18.39 29.34 -9.01
CA GLY A 218 -19.53 30.21 -9.23
C GLY A 218 -20.38 29.91 -10.46
N SER A 219 -20.13 28.78 -11.15
CA SER A 219 -20.86 28.38 -12.36
C SER A 219 -21.38 26.95 -12.27
N TRP A 220 -22.58 26.70 -12.81
CA TRP A 220 -23.13 25.36 -12.92
C TRP A 220 -22.41 24.55 -14.00
N LYS A 221 -21.78 23.45 -13.63
CA LYS A 221 -21.14 22.48 -14.53
C LYS A 221 -21.95 21.21 -14.62
N LYS A 222 -22.02 20.61 -15.81
CA LYS A 222 -22.68 19.33 -16.02
C LYS A 222 -21.80 18.19 -15.57
N LEU A 223 -22.40 17.22 -14.86
CA LEU A 223 -21.78 15.91 -14.68
C LEU A 223 -21.69 15.19 -16.02
N GLU A 224 -20.58 14.53 -16.27
CA GLU A 224 -20.49 13.52 -17.31
C GLU A 224 -21.27 12.30 -16.87
N VAL A 225 -22.18 11.81 -17.73
CA VAL A 225 -23.06 10.66 -17.42
C VAL A 225 -22.82 9.57 -18.43
N GLU A 226 -22.41 8.40 -17.95
CA GLU A 226 -22.23 7.18 -18.74
C GLU A 226 -23.24 6.13 -18.30
N GLU A 227 -23.89 5.45 -19.23
CA GLU A 227 -24.75 4.30 -18.93
C GLU A 227 -23.95 3.00 -19.01
N THR A 228 -23.92 2.25 -17.93
CA THR A 228 -23.31 0.92 -17.89
C THR A 228 -24.34 -0.18 -17.63
N LYS A 229 -24.13 -1.34 -18.25
CA LYS A 229 -24.99 -2.51 -18.10
C LYS A 229 -24.31 -3.55 -17.21
N ILE A 230 -24.89 -3.76 -16.03
CA ILE A 230 -24.43 -4.75 -15.07
C ILE A 230 -25.24 -6.04 -15.27
N LYS A 231 -24.62 -7.07 -15.90
CA LYS A 231 -25.27 -8.38 -16.12
C LYS A 231 -24.99 -9.30 -14.95
N ILE A 232 -25.99 -9.68 -14.19
CA ILE A 232 -25.88 -10.51 -12.99
C ILE A 232 -26.40 -11.91 -13.28
N LYS A 233 -25.62 -12.94 -12.96
CA LYS A 233 -26.10 -14.34 -13.03
C LYS A 233 -27.05 -14.59 -11.87
N VAL A 234 -28.27 -15.02 -12.19
CA VAL A 234 -29.32 -15.30 -11.20
C VAL A 234 -29.42 -16.80 -10.95
N LEU A 235 -29.63 -17.60 -11.99
CA LEU A 235 -29.73 -19.05 -11.90
C LEU A 235 -29.38 -19.70 -13.24
N GLY A 236 -28.45 -20.66 -13.24
CA GLY A 236 -28.00 -21.34 -14.45
C GLY A 236 -27.56 -20.38 -15.55
N PRO A 237 -28.07 -20.43 -16.78
CA PRO A 237 -27.74 -19.51 -17.86
C PRO A 237 -28.47 -18.14 -17.77
N ILE A 238 -29.44 -18.00 -16.85
CA ILE A 238 -30.27 -16.80 -16.73
C ILE A 238 -29.45 -15.66 -16.14
N LYS A 239 -29.36 -14.55 -16.89
CA LYS A 239 -28.72 -13.31 -16.49
C LYS A 239 -29.73 -12.17 -16.41
N TRP A 240 -29.71 -11.43 -15.31
CA TRP A 240 -30.46 -10.19 -15.18
C TRP A 240 -29.54 -9.02 -15.51
N THR A 241 -30.05 -8.04 -16.26
CA THR A 241 -29.30 -6.84 -16.63
C THR A 241 -29.83 -5.64 -15.85
N ILE A 242 -28.97 -4.99 -15.09
CA ILE A 242 -29.28 -3.74 -14.39
C ILE A 242 -28.56 -2.63 -15.14
N ASN A 243 -29.30 -1.61 -15.59
CA ASN A 243 -28.71 -0.39 -16.11
C ASN A 243 -28.35 0.51 -14.93
N LYS A 244 -27.12 1.00 -14.91
CA LYS A 244 -26.62 1.95 -13.92
C LYS A 244 -26.00 3.15 -14.63
N LYS A 245 -26.24 4.34 -14.09
CA LYS A 245 -25.55 5.55 -14.51
C LYS A 245 -24.30 5.70 -13.67
N ILE A 246 -23.20 6.02 -14.32
CA ILE A 246 -21.92 6.43 -13.72
C ILE A 246 -21.79 7.91 -13.96
N TYR A 247 -21.46 8.64 -12.93
CA TYR A 247 -21.32 10.08 -12.96
C TYR A 247 -19.86 10.47 -12.74
N ARG A 248 -19.41 11.51 -13.40
CA ARG A 248 -18.07 12.09 -13.21
C ARG A 248 -18.15 13.60 -13.11
N SER A 249 -17.33 14.16 -12.24
CA SER A 249 -17.09 15.61 -12.14
C SER A 249 -15.63 15.91 -12.49
N VAL A 250 -15.22 17.16 -12.40
CA VAL A 250 -13.81 17.57 -12.52
C VAL A 250 -12.91 16.92 -11.47
N HIS A 251 -13.45 16.53 -10.30
CA HIS A 251 -12.71 15.86 -9.23
C HIS A 251 -12.51 14.37 -9.51
N GLY A 252 -13.41 13.72 -10.26
CA GLY A 252 -13.36 12.29 -10.57
C GLY A 252 -14.72 11.62 -10.50
N PRO A 253 -14.78 10.30 -10.22
CA PRO A 253 -16.02 9.54 -10.07
C PRO A 253 -16.94 10.12 -9.00
N VAL A 254 -18.27 10.11 -9.27
CA VAL A 254 -19.28 10.72 -8.39
C VAL A 254 -20.27 9.66 -7.91
N LEU A 255 -20.57 9.70 -6.61
CA LEU A 255 -21.60 8.91 -5.94
C LEU A 255 -22.72 9.82 -5.44
N LYS A 256 -23.94 9.53 -5.86
CA LYS A 256 -25.16 10.18 -5.35
C LYS A 256 -25.76 9.32 -4.26
N GLN A 257 -25.89 9.87 -3.05
CA GLN A 257 -26.47 9.22 -1.87
C GLN A 257 -27.60 10.08 -1.30
N GLU A 258 -28.42 9.53 -0.40
CA GLU A 258 -29.49 10.28 0.26
C GLU A 258 -28.94 11.43 1.14
N HIS A 259 -27.75 11.24 1.70
CA HIS A 259 -27.10 12.23 2.58
C HIS A 259 -26.18 13.21 1.86
N GLY A 260 -26.04 13.14 0.52
CA GLY A 260 -25.23 14.05 -0.28
C GLY A 260 -24.71 13.45 -1.58
N THR A 261 -24.09 14.30 -2.38
CA THR A 261 -23.41 13.89 -3.63
C THR A 261 -21.91 14.09 -3.47
N TYR A 262 -21.13 13.03 -3.65
CA TYR A 262 -19.71 13.04 -3.37
C TYR A 262 -18.89 12.66 -4.61
N ALA A 263 -17.85 13.43 -4.88
CA ALA A 263 -16.82 13.07 -5.84
C ALA A 263 -15.60 12.48 -5.11
N ILE A 264 -14.88 11.59 -5.76
CA ILE A 264 -13.67 10.96 -5.22
C ILE A 264 -12.52 11.24 -6.17
N ARG A 265 -11.41 11.76 -5.64
CA ARG A 265 -10.15 11.91 -6.36
C ARG A 265 -9.09 11.06 -5.69
N TYR A 266 -8.29 10.36 -6.48
CA TYR A 266 -7.25 9.50 -5.96
C TYR A 266 -6.00 9.54 -6.83
N SER A 267 -4.85 9.34 -6.23
CA SER A 267 -3.57 9.38 -6.92
C SER A 267 -3.43 8.25 -7.93
N GLY A 268 -2.84 8.57 -9.10
CA GLY A 268 -2.71 7.61 -10.19
C GLY A 268 -4.02 7.29 -10.91
N ILE A 269 -5.06 8.14 -10.75
CA ILE A 269 -6.29 8.01 -11.51
C ILE A 269 -5.98 7.90 -13.01
N ASN A 270 -6.48 6.86 -13.66
CA ASN A 270 -6.28 6.57 -15.07
C ASN A 270 -4.84 6.19 -15.49
N ASP A 271 -3.90 5.95 -14.57
CA ASP A 271 -2.57 5.47 -14.95
C ASP A 271 -2.59 3.97 -15.32
N MET A 272 -2.00 3.63 -16.45
CA MET A 272 -1.93 2.27 -16.99
C MET A 272 -0.49 1.70 -17.01
N ARG A 273 0.52 2.49 -16.56
CA ARG A 273 1.94 2.21 -16.77
C ARG A 273 2.60 1.38 -15.68
N THR A 274 1.87 0.89 -14.69
CA THR A 274 2.45 0.11 -13.57
C THR A 274 3.31 -1.07 -14.03
N LEU A 275 2.85 -1.84 -15.02
CA LEU A 275 3.64 -2.95 -15.57
C LEU A 275 4.87 -2.47 -16.34
N GLU A 276 4.80 -1.34 -17.00
CA GLU A 276 5.96 -0.73 -17.63
C GLU A 276 7.02 -0.37 -16.59
N GLN A 277 6.61 0.26 -15.49
CA GLN A 277 7.54 0.60 -14.40
C GLN A 277 8.22 -0.65 -13.86
N PHE A 278 7.50 -1.73 -13.54
CA PHE A 278 8.09 -3.01 -13.11
C PHE A 278 9.08 -3.56 -14.14
N TYR A 279 8.74 -3.50 -15.41
CA TYR A 279 9.63 -3.98 -16.47
C TYR A 279 10.92 -3.16 -16.57
N ARG A 280 10.82 -1.82 -16.49
CA ARG A 280 11.99 -0.94 -16.51
C ARG A 280 12.87 -1.16 -15.28
N MET A 281 12.28 -1.32 -14.09
CA MET A 281 13.01 -1.68 -12.86
C MET A 281 13.74 -3.02 -13.02
N ALA A 282 13.06 -4.05 -13.53
CA ALA A 282 13.60 -5.39 -13.71
C ALA A 282 14.79 -5.42 -14.68
N LYS A 283 14.85 -4.52 -15.66
CA LYS A 283 15.92 -4.40 -16.65
C LYS A 283 17.04 -3.44 -16.24
N SER A 284 16.89 -2.71 -15.16
CA SER A 284 17.90 -1.78 -14.68
C SER A 284 19.20 -2.52 -14.31
N LYS A 285 20.35 -1.92 -14.62
CA LYS A 285 21.69 -2.47 -14.36
C LYS A 285 22.46 -1.69 -13.30
N ASN A 286 21.99 -0.53 -12.94
CA ASN A 286 22.61 0.39 -11.99
C ASN A 286 21.55 1.27 -11.33
N ILE A 287 21.99 2.05 -10.34
CA ILE A 287 21.11 2.90 -9.53
C ILE A 287 20.43 4.00 -10.35
N GLU A 288 21.08 4.56 -11.35
CA GLU A 288 20.52 5.64 -12.16
C GLU A 288 19.39 5.13 -13.06
N GLU A 289 19.59 3.98 -13.69
CA GLU A 289 18.53 3.34 -14.48
C GLU A 289 17.34 2.95 -13.59
N PHE A 290 17.60 2.46 -12.37
CA PHE A 290 16.55 2.12 -11.41
C PHE A 290 15.77 3.34 -10.95
N LYS A 291 16.45 4.45 -10.60
CA LYS A 291 15.80 5.72 -10.24
C LYS A 291 14.98 6.29 -11.40
N ASN A 292 15.48 6.17 -12.63
CA ASN A 292 14.72 6.59 -13.82
C ASN A 292 13.43 5.76 -13.97
N ALA A 293 13.48 4.45 -13.72
CA ALA A 293 12.28 3.62 -13.72
C ALA A 293 11.31 4.02 -12.59
N MET A 294 11.82 4.29 -11.40
CA MET A 294 11.02 4.75 -10.25
C MET A 294 10.38 6.12 -10.48
N SER A 295 11.09 7.03 -11.18
CA SER A 295 10.59 8.39 -11.47
C SER A 295 9.36 8.41 -12.40
N MET A 296 8.98 7.29 -13.00
CA MET A 296 7.70 7.15 -13.70
C MET A 296 6.50 7.35 -12.78
N GLN A 297 6.65 7.12 -11.48
CA GLN A 297 5.59 7.23 -10.45
C GLN A 297 4.28 6.53 -10.84
N ALA A 298 4.35 5.49 -11.68
CA ALA A 298 3.19 4.70 -12.07
C ALA A 298 2.81 3.62 -11.02
N LEU A 299 3.64 3.48 -9.99
CA LEU A 299 3.36 2.74 -8.78
C LEU A 299 3.17 3.79 -7.67
N PRO A 300 1.92 4.10 -7.27
CA PRO A 300 1.62 5.30 -6.49
C PRO A 300 1.95 5.21 -5.00
N MET A 301 2.42 4.07 -4.54
CA MET A 301 2.79 3.83 -3.14
C MET A 301 3.94 2.83 -3.03
N TYR A 302 4.37 2.54 -1.84
CA TYR A 302 5.41 1.63 -1.35
C TYR A 302 6.76 2.29 -1.09
N ASN A 303 7.20 2.23 0.15
CA ASN A 303 8.62 2.40 0.46
C ASN A 303 9.44 1.43 -0.38
N THR A 304 10.48 1.92 -1.02
CA THR A 304 11.34 1.10 -1.87
C THR A 304 12.76 1.10 -1.34
N GLY A 305 13.28 -0.10 -1.07
CA GLY A 305 14.68 -0.31 -0.75
C GLY A 305 15.40 -0.99 -1.89
N TYR A 306 16.64 -0.58 -2.13
CA TYR A 306 17.50 -1.02 -3.23
C TYR A 306 18.91 -1.28 -2.74
N ALA A 307 19.58 -2.26 -3.34
CA ALA A 307 21.02 -2.47 -3.20
C ALA A 307 21.61 -3.04 -4.51
N ASP A 308 22.89 -2.71 -4.80
CA ASP A 308 23.56 -3.22 -5.99
C ASP A 308 24.97 -3.77 -5.70
N LYS A 309 25.49 -4.50 -6.67
CA LYS A 309 26.85 -5.09 -6.60
C LYS A 309 27.99 -4.06 -6.65
N SER A 310 27.68 -2.81 -7.00
CA SER A 310 28.64 -1.70 -7.02
C SER A 310 28.81 -1.03 -5.66
N GLY A 311 28.07 -1.49 -4.65
CA GLY A 311 28.16 -0.98 -3.29
C GLY A 311 27.11 0.06 -2.94
N ASN A 312 26.18 0.37 -3.83
CA ASN A 312 25.14 1.35 -3.54
C ASN A 312 23.98 0.73 -2.78
N ILE A 313 23.48 1.50 -1.82
CA ILE A 313 22.19 1.29 -1.18
C ILE A 313 21.32 2.54 -1.37
N TYR A 314 20.01 2.34 -1.55
CA TYR A 314 19.09 3.44 -1.79
C TYR A 314 17.74 3.15 -1.15
N TYR A 315 17.16 4.18 -0.54
CA TYR A 315 15.80 4.14 0.00
C TYR A 315 15.02 5.34 -0.52
N VAL A 316 13.75 5.11 -0.86
CA VAL A 316 12.79 6.17 -1.19
C VAL A 316 11.41 5.84 -0.62
N TYR A 317 10.79 6.83 0.00
CA TYR A 317 9.37 6.85 0.27
C TYR A 317 8.65 7.12 -1.05
N ASN A 318 8.45 6.05 -1.84
CA ASN A 318 7.77 6.21 -3.11
C ASN A 318 6.27 6.34 -2.87
N ALA A 319 5.74 7.53 -3.18
CA ALA A 319 4.32 7.84 -3.13
C ALA A 319 3.99 8.91 -4.16
N LEU A 320 2.86 8.77 -4.82
CA LEU A 320 2.35 9.77 -5.75
C LEU A 320 1.54 10.81 -4.96
N LEU A 321 2.27 11.62 -4.17
CA LEU A 321 1.71 12.59 -3.23
C LEU A 321 1.11 13.78 -3.99
N PRO A 322 -0.17 14.12 -3.82
CA PRO A 322 -0.76 15.29 -4.44
C PRO A 322 -0.23 16.58 -3.82
N VAL A 323 -0.08 17.61 -4.64
CA VAL A 323 0.19 18.99 -4.18
C VAL A 323 -1.13 19.58 -3.70
N ARG A 324 -1.25 19.77 -2.40
CA ARG A 324 -2.46 20.23 -1.73
C ARG A 324 -2.28 21.62 -1.13
N ASP A 325 -3.33 22.43 -1.17
CA ASP A 325 -3.38 23.74 -0.53
C ASP A 325 -3.40 23.59 1.00
N ASN A 326 -2.60 24.38 1.71
CA ASN A 326 -2.47 24.32 3.17
C ASN A 326 -3.67 24.91 3.93
N ASP A 327 -4.55 25.62 3.26
CA ASP A 327 -5.72 26.27 3.88
C ASP A 327 -6.87 25.29 4.15
N TYR A 328 -6.75 24.02 3.73
CA TYR A 328 -7.79 22.99 3.86
C TYR A 328 -7.33 21.79 4.71
N ASP A 329 -8.28 21.23 5.47
CA ASP A 329 -8.07 19.91 6.13
C ASP A 329 -8.40 18.78 5.16
N TRP A 330 -7.37 18.23 4.54
CA TRP A 330 -7.47 17.17 3.53
C TRP A 330 -7.87 15.81 4.08
N ARG A 331 -7.91 15.66 5.41
CA ARG A 331 -8.39 14.43 6.06
C ARG A 331 -9.91 14.35 6.13
N GLY A 332 -10.62 15.47 5.89
CA GLY A 332 -12.06 15.60 5.94
C GLY A 332 -12.74 15.45 4.58
N ILE A 333 -14.02 15.86 4.54
CA ILE A 333 -14.76 16.06 3.29
C ILE A 333 -14.52 17.49 2.83
N LEU A 334 -14.05 17.65 1.61
CA LEU A 334 -13.66 18.93 1.03
C LEU A 334 -14.82 19.59 0.28
N PRO A 335 -14.87 20.92 0.17
CA PRO A 335 -15.81 21.59 -0.70
C PRO A 335 -15.50 21.25 -2.16
N GLY A 336 -16.52 20.76 -2.87
CA GLY A 336 -16.41 20.39 -4.30
C GLY A 336 -16.81 21.51 -5.26
N ASN A 337 -17.07 22.73 -4.73
CA ASN A 337 -17.56 23.87 -5.52
C ASN A 337 -16.45 24.88 -5.88
N THR A 338 -15.20 24.58 -5.60
CA THR A 338 -14.05 25.45 -5.84
C THR A 338 -12.86 24.72 -6.44
N SER A 339 -12.10 25.40 -7.31
CA SER A 339 -10.84 24.91 -7.87
C SER A 339 -9.70 24.89 -6.85
N ASN A 340 -9.79 25.60 -5.72
CA ASN A 340 -8.75 25.61 -4.69
C ASN A 340 -8.53 24.24 -4.04
N THR A 341 -9.55 23.39 -4.02
CA THR A 341 -9.46 22.01 -3.52
C THR A 341 -9.17 20.99 -4.63
N LEU A 342 -9.10 21.40 -5.89
CA LEU A 342 -8.83 20.52 -7.02
C LEU A 342 -7.32 20.45 -7.30
N TRP A 343 -6.61 19.52 -6.66
CA TRP A 343 -5.22 19.29 -7.03
C TRP A 343 -5.11 18.58 -8.39
N THR A 344 -4.09 18.98 -9.16
CA THR A 344 -3.78 18.45 -10.50
C THR A 344 -2.34 17.95 -10.60
N ASP A 345 -1.50 18.37 -9.67
CA ASP A 345 -0.08 18.11 -9.68
C ASP A 345 0.33 17.20 -8.53
N TYR A 346 1.49 16.57 -8.68
CA TYR A 346 2.10 15.71 -7.68
C TYR A 346 3.47 16.22 -7.27
N ILE A 347 3.90 15.88 -6.07
CA ILE A 347 5.26 16.15 -5.61
C ILE A 347 6.22 15.39 -6.55
N PRO A 348 7.19 16.09 -7.17
CA PRO A 348 8.14 15.46 -8.08
C PRO A 348 8.94 14.34 -7.38
N PHE A 349 9.22 13.26 -8.09
CA PHE A 349 9.95 12.11 -7.54
C PHE A 349 11.27 12.48 -6.83
N LYS A 350 12.01 13.44 -7.37
CA LYS A 350 13.29 13.92 -6.78
C LYS A 350 13.12 14.59 -5.42
N ASP A 351 11.92 15.10 -5.13
CA ASP A 351 11.61 15.85 -3.90
C ASP A 351 10.94 14.96 -2.83
N LEU A 352 10.68 13.67 -3.15
CA LEU A 352 10.19 12.69 -2.17
C LEU A 352 11.26 12.38 -1.12
N PRO A 353 10.89 11.99 0.11
CA PRO A 353 11.83 11.54 1.13
C PRO A 353 12.67 10.36 0.61
N GLN A 354 13.95 10.56 0.40
CA GLN A 354 14.85 9.54 -0.15
C GLN A 354 16.30 9.77 0.25
N VAL A 355 17.10 8.72 0.21
CA VAL A 355 18.52 8.78 0.52
C VAL A 355 19.30 7.74 -0.28
N THR A 356 20.47 8.15 -0.77
CA THR A 356 21.44 7.28 -1.46
C THR A 356 22.73 7.23 -0.66
N ASN A 357 23.21 6.02 -0.36
CA ASN A 357 24.46 5.80 0.37
C ASN A 357 24.55 6.63 1.66
N PRO A 358 23.57 6.53 2.58
CA PRO A 358 23.53 7.34 3.78
C PRO A 358 24.82 7.19 4.61
N ASP A 359 25.18 8.23 5.34
CA ASP A 359 26.36 8.20 6.24
C ASP A 359 26.22 7.17 7.36
N ALA A 360 24.97 6.84 7.73
CA ALA A 360 24.66 5.75 8.63
C ALA A 360 25.17 4.38 8.14
N GLY A 361 25.44 4.23 6.84
CA GLY A 361 25.84 2.98 6.20
C GLY A 361 24.74 1.95 6.06
N TYR A 362 23.51 2.28 6.43
CA TYR A 362 22.32 1.44 6.31
C TYR A 362 21.05 2.28 6.13
N PHE A 363 20.02 1.64 5.66
CA PHE A 363 18.65 2.10 5.80
C PHE A 363 17.76 0.95 6.27
N GLN A 364 16.65 1.28 6.90
CA GLN A 364 15.58 0.34 7.25
C GLN A 364 14.20 0.96 6.95
N ASN A 365 13.24 0.14 6.62
CA ASN A 365 11.83 0.48 6.75
C ASN A 365 11.04 -0.80 7.10
N CYS A 366 10.21 -0.68 8.12
CA CYS A 366 9.34 -1.72 8.63
C CYS A 366 7.90 -1.21 8.75
N ASN A 367 7.37 -0.63 7.66
CA ASN A 367 6.06 0.03 7.60
C ASN A 367 5.97 1.22 8.58
N ALA A 368 6.92 2.10 8.52
CA ALA A 368 7.05 3.26 9.39
C ALA A 368 7.33 4.50 8.55
N ASN A 369 7.20 5.68 9.18
CA ASN A 369 7.50 6.93 8.49
C ASN A 369 8.94 6.95 7.93
N PRO A 370 9.19 7.68 6.84
CA PRO A 370 10.47 7.66 6.14
C PRO A 370 11.62 8.35 6.88
N PHE A 371 11.32 9.29 7.79
CA PHE A 371 12.32 10.20 8.34
C PHE A 371 13.29 9.53 9.32
N LEU A 372 12.94 8.33 9.83
CA LEU A 372 13.83 7.51 10.65
C LEU A 372 14.39 6.29 9.90
N ALA A 373 14.33 6.26 8.57
CA ALA A 373 14.84 5.13 7.80
C ALA A 373 16.36 4.92 7.98
N THR A 374 17.11 5.95 8.32
CA THR A 374 18.56 5.88 8.66
C THR A 374 18.84 6.06 10.16
N GLY A 375 17.82 5.77 10.99
CA GLY A 375 17.86 6.01 12.43
C GLY A 375 17.67 7.50 12.77
N PHE A 376 18.17 7.93 13.93
CA PHE A 376 18.01 9.31 14.42
C PHE A 376 18.93 10.32 13.73
N ARG A 377 19.64 9.92 12.68
CA ARG A 377 20.41 10.82 11.83
C ARG A 377 19.46 11.46 10.82
N LYS A 378 19.44 12.76 10.72
CA LYS A 378 18.58 13.50 9.80
C LYS A 378 19.07 13.44 8.34
N ASP A 379 19.38 12.24 7.85
CA ASP A 379 19.86 12.04 6.48
C ASP A 379 18.73 12.22 5.43
N ILE A 380 17.47 12.06 5.87
CA ILE A 380 16.29 12.27 5.04
C ILE A 380 15.60 13.54 5.52
N SER A 381 15.54 14.53 4.63
CA SER A 381 14.92 15.81 4.92
C SER A 381 13.41 15.77 4.74
N SER A 382 12.70 16.42 5.66
CA SER A 382 11.29 16.80 5.49
C SER A 382 11.13 18.20 4.89
N PHE A 383 12.23 18.85 4.52
CA PHE A 383 12.20 20.22 4.01
C PHE A 383 11.41 20.29 2.69
N GLY A 384 10.44 21.21 2.63
CA GLY A 384 9.56 21.39 1.47
C GLY A 384 8.40 20.41 1.37
N ILE A 385 8.25 19.50 2.34
CA ILE A 385 7.09 18.60 2.43
C ILE A 385 6.17 19.13 3.53
N ASN A 386 4.98 19.56 3.13
CA ASN A 386 3.97 20.08 4.04
C ASN A 386 3.26 18.95 4.78
N GLU A 387 2.64 19.24 5.92
CA GLU A 387 1.78 18.29 6.64
C GLU A 387 0.62 17.78 5.77
N THR A 388 0.14 18.63 4.84
CA THR A 388 -0.93 18.29 3.88
C THR A 388 -0.49 17.27 2.82
N ALA A 389 0.81 16.95 2.70
CA ALA A 389 1.30 15.92 1.78
C ALA A 389 0.82 14.50 2.14
N GLY A 390 0.35 14.31 3.38
CA GLY A 390 -0.27 13.06 3.79
C GLY A 390 0.71 11.90 4.00
N ILE A 391 1.93 12.19 4.47
CA ILE A 391 2.89 11.15 4.89
C ILE A 391 2.56 10.73 6.33
N GLU A 392 2.51 9.42 6.57
CA GLU A 392 2.27 8.89 7.90
C GLU A 392 3.37 9.26 8.89
N GLY A 393 2.98 9.54 10.15
CA GLY A 393 3.91 9.93 11.23
C GLY A 393 4.35 8.78 12.14
N HIS A 394 3.74 7.59 12.03
CA HIS A 394 3.95 6.51 12.98
C HIS A 394 5.27 5.74 12.80
N GLN A 395 5.73 5.14 13.90
CA GLN A 395 6.80 4.16 13.95
C GLN A 395 6.25 2.81 14.40
N THR A 396 6.86 1.72 13.93
CA THR A 396 6.52 0.38 14.39
C THR A 396 7.58 -0.16 15.35
N ASN A 397 7.20 -1.11 16.20
CA ASN A 397 8.18 -1.82 17.04
C ASN A 397 9.33 -2.41 16.20
N ARG A 398 9.02 -2.96 15.03
CA ARG A 398 10.00 -3.55 14.11
C ARG A 398 11.00 -2.49 13.60
N SER A 399 10.52 -1.29 13.30
CA SER A 399 11.36 -0.14 12.92
C SER A 399 12.33 0.24 14.04
N LEU A 400 11.82 0.39 15.28
CA LEU A 400 12.66 0.70 16.45
C LEU A 400 13.72 -0.37 16.71
N ARG A 401 13.34 -1.66 16.60
CA ARG A 401 14.29 -2.78 16.71
C ARG A 401 15.34 -2.75 15.60
N ALA A 402 14.93 -2.49 14.36
CA ALA A 402 15.86 -2.38 13.24
C ALA A 402 16.85 -1.21 13.43
N ILE A 403 16.40 -0.05 13.91
CA ILE A 403 17.26 1.08 14.25
C ILE A 403 18.28 0.68 15.32
N ARG A 404 17.83 -0.03 16.37
CA ARG A 404 18.72 -0.47 17.46
C ARG A 404 19.75 -1.48 16.98
N LEU A 405 19.35 -2.49 16.22
CA LEU A 405 20.23 -3.59 15.79
C LEU A 405 21.14 -3.14 14.66
N TYR A 406 20.58 -2.74 13.53
CA TYR A 406 21.38 -2.32 12.37
C TYR A 406 22.05 -0.96 12.55
N GLY A 407 21.41 -0.04 13.29
CA GLY A 407 21.98 1.29 13.58
C GLY A 407 23.06 1.23 14.65
N GLY A 408 22.86 0.45 15.70
CA GLY A 408 23.77 0.36 16.85
C GLY A 408 25.07 -0.41 16.59
N ASP A 409 25.05 -1.36 15.65
CA ASP A 409 26.23 -2.13 15.27
C ASP A 409 27.11 -1.32 14.30
N SER A 410 28.40 -1.30 14.50
CA SER A 410 29.38 -0.58 13.67
C SER A 410 29.91 -1.40 12.49
N SER A 411 29.83 -2.74 12.54
CA SER A 411 30.44 -3.65 11.55
C SER A 411 29.68 -4.97 11.47
N ILE A 412 28.60 -4.99 10.71
CA ILE A 412 27.65 -6.11 10.62
C ILE A 412 28.23 -7.27 9.80
N THR A 413 28.41 -8.40 10.43
CA THR A 413 28.78 -9.66 9.77
C THR A 413 27.58 -10.27 9.01
N ARG A 414 27.85 -11.24 8.14
CA ARG A 414 26.78 -12.00 7.48
C ARG A 414 25.87 -12.71 8.48
N GLU A 415 26.45 -13.27 9.55
CA GLU A 415 25.70 -13.99 10.56
C GLU A 415 24.81 -13.06 11.38
N GLU A 416 25.32 -11.92 11.83
CA GLU A 416 24.55 -10.89 12.54
C GLU A 416 23.42 -10.36 11.67
N PHE A 417 23.65 -10.11 10.37
CA PHE A 417 22.60 -9.68 9.46
C PHE A 417 21.43 -10.68 9.40
N TYR A 418 21.71 -12.00 9.43
CA TYR A 418 20.69 -13.04 9.52
C TYR A 418 20.03 -13.08 10.88
N ASN A 419 20.79 -12.97 11.97
CA ASN A 419 20.27 -13.00 13.33
C ASN A 419 19.34 -11.82 13.60
N TYR A 420 19.68 -10.62 13.11
CA TYR A 420 18.84 -9.43 13.23
C TYR A 420 17.52 -9.57 12.48
N LYS A 421 17.52 -10.27 11.34
CA LYS A 421 16.27 -10.58 10.61
C LYS A 421 15.26 -11.36 11.45
N PHE A 422 15.76 -12.27 12.30
CA PHE A 422 14.93 -13.15 13.11
C PHE A 422 14.81 -12.70 14.57
N ASP A 423 15.14 -11.43 14.85
CA ASP A 423 14.92 -10.85 16.18
C ASP A 423 13.43 -10.88 16.53
N ASN A 424 13.13 -11.37 17.73
CA ASN A 424 11.77 -11.57 18.23
C ASN A 424 11.51 -10.79 19.53
N GLN A 425 12.18 -9.66 19.70
CA GLN A 425 12.07 -8.83 20.89
C GLN A 425 11.30 -7.53 20.61
N TYR A 426 10.46 -7.12 21.55
CA TYR A 426 9.92 -5.77 21.57
C TYR A 426 10.97 -4.77 22.05
N GLU A 427 10.96 -3.56 21.52
CA GLU A 427 11.80 -2.47 21.98
C GLU A 427 11.23 -1.91 23.28
N LYS A 428 12.11 -1.48 24.18
CA LYS A 428 11.70 -0.90 25.48
C LYS A 428 10.82 0.34 25.34
N ASN A 429 11.02 1.09 24.27
CA ASN A 429 10.23 2.29 23.91
C ASN A 429 9.08 1.97 22.95
N SER A 430 8.66 0.70 22.85
CA SER A 430 7.50 0.32 22.03
C SER A 430 6.20 0.69 22.74
N VAL A 431 5.13 0.86 21.98
CA VAL A 431 3.79 1.07 22.53
C VAL A 431 3.35 -0.06 23.41
N MET A 432 3.72 -1.30 23.07
CA MET A 432 3.45 -2.49 23.90
C MET A 432 4.08 -2.35 25.29
N ALA A 433 5.36 -2.00 25.35
CA ALA A 433 6.05 -1.82 26.64
C ALA A 433 5.42 -0.66 27.44
N TYR A 434 5.16 0.47 26.80
CA TYR A 434 4.50 1.62 27.43
C TYR A 434 3.10 1.27 27.97
N ALA A 435 2.28 0.58 27.19
CA ALA A 435 0.93 0.20 27.60
C ALA A 435 0.95 -0.76 28.81
N ILE A 436 1.91 -1.69 28.85
CA ILE A 436 2.10 -2.60 29.97
C ILE A 436 2.55 -1.83 31.21
N ASP A 437 3.52 -0.94 31.09
CA ASP A 437 4.01 -0.14 32.22
C ASP A 437 2.87 0.72 32.80
N ARG A 438 2.09 1.40 31.97
CA ARG A 438 0.93 2.18 32.40
C ARG A 438 -0.15 1.32 33.07
N PHE A 439 -0.44 0.16 32.46
CA PHE A 439 -1.39 -0.77 33.07
C PHE A 439 -0.93 -1.24 34.48
N ILE A 440 0.35 -1.59 34.63
CA ILE A 440 0.92 -2.03 35.91
C ILE A 440 0.85 -0.93 36.97
N GLU A 441 1.15 0.33 36.61
CA GLU A 441 1.08 1.49 37.51
C GLU A 441 -0.32 1.72 38.06
N ASP A 442 -1.35 1.58 37.21
CA ASP A 442 -2.74 1.89 37.58
C ASP A 442 -3.50 0.67 38.12
N PHE A 443 -2.92 -0.56 38.00
CA PHE A 443 -3.61 -1.79 38.38
C PHE A 443 -3.78 -1.96 39.88
N LYS A 444 -5.03 -2.22 40.30
CA LYS A 444 -5.37 -2.50 41.70
C LYS A 444 -6.32 -3.68 41.76
N SER A 445 -5.93 -4.73 42.47
CA SER A 445 -6.77 -5.91 42.73
C SER A 445 -6.37 -6.58 44.03
N GLN A 446 -7.28 -7.35 44.62
CA GLN A 446 -7.01 -8.30 45.71
C GLN A 446 -7.05 -9.77 45.23
N ASP A 447 -7.36 -9.97 43.95
CA ASP A 447 -7.40 -11.30 43.35
C ASP A 447 -5.98 -11.79 43.08
N LEU A 448 -5.65 -12.94 43.69
CA LEU A 448 -4.31 -13.53 43.65
C LEU A 448 -3.92 -13.99 42.25
N GLU A 449 -4.89 -14.43 41.41
CA GLU A 449 -4.60 -14.86 40.04
C GLU A 449 -4.26 -13.64 39.17
N LEU A 450 -5.01 -12.53 39.33
CA LEU A 450 -4.72 -11.30 38.62
C LEU A 450 -3.39 -10.67 39.07
N LEU A 451 -3.08 -10.71 40.36
CA LEU A 451 -1.78 -10.26 40.86
C LEU A 451 -0.62 -11.07 40.31
N ALA A 452 -0.78 -12.41 40.19
CA ALA A 452 0.23 -13.27 39.58
C ALA A 452 0.39 -12.99 38.06
N ALA A 453 -0.70 -12.68 37.36
CA ALA A 453 -0.67 -12.30 35.96
C ALA A 453 0.07 -10.95 35.73
N VAL A 454 -0.18 -9.98 36.60
CA VAL A 454 0.53 -8.68 36.56
C VAL A 454 2.02 -8.86 36.90
N ASP A 455 2.36 -9.69 37.87
CA ASP A 455 3.76 -10.00 38.20
C ASP A 455 4.48 -10.66 37.02
N LEU A 456 3.78 -11.52 36.27
CA LEU A 456 4.31 -12.12 35.03
C LEU A 456 4.59 -11.05 33.95
N LEU A 457 3.70 -10.09 33.75
CA LEU A 457 3.90 -8.98 32.81
C LEU A 457 5.06 -8.07 33.27
N LYS A 458 5.13 -7.74 34.55
CA LYS A 458 6.18 -6.90 35.13
C LYS A 458 7.59 -7.48 34.92
N ASN A 459 7.71 -8.80 34.95
CA ASN A 459 8.97 -9.51 34.78
C ASN A 459 9.23 -9.95 33.33
N TRP A 460 8.41 -9.52 32.37
CA TRP A 460 8.60 -9.86 30.96
C TRP A 460 9.86 -9.22 30.40
N ASN A 461 10.70 -10.02 29.77
CA ASN A 461 11.93 -9.59 29.12
C ASN A 461 11.71 -9.01 27.70
N LEU A 462 10.47 -8.73 27.32
CA LEU A 462 10.04 -8.24 26.02
C LEU A 462 10.34 -9.19 24.85
N ARG A 463 10.71 -10.44 25.09
CA ARG A 463 10.95 -11.44 24.04
C ARG A 463 9.71 -12.29 23.81
N THR A 464 9.51 -12.70 22.57
CA THR A 464 8.37 -13.54 22.14
C THR A 464 8.81 -14.97 21.81
N ASP A 465 9.73 -15.50 22.63
CA ASP A 465 10.15 -16.89 22.51
C ASP A 465 8.98 -17.86 22.79
N LEU A 466 9.00 -19.03 22.18
CA LEU A 466 7.87 -19.97 22.17
C LEU A 466 7.39 -20.38 23.57
N ASP A 467 8.30 -20.45 24.52
CA ASP A 467 8.06 -20.81 25.90
C ASP A 467 7.83 -19.61 26.84
N ASN A 468 7.81 -18.40 26.31
CA ASN A 468 7.64 -17.17 27.08
C ASN A 468 6.16 -16.91 27.40
N ARG A 469 5.71 -17.32 28.58
CA ARG A 469 4.32 -17.14 29.02
C ARG A 469 3.90 -15.70 29.17
N ALA A 470 4.82 -14.79 29.53
CA ALA A 470 4.54 -13.37 29.64
C ALA A 470 4.25 -12.75 28.27
N ALA A 471 4.94 -13.20 27.22
CA ALA A 471 4.68 -12.77 25.85
C ALA A 471 3.25 -13.11 25.40
N ALA A 472 2.81 -14.35 25.65
CA ALA A 472 1.44 -14.77 25.32
C ALA A 472 0.40 -13.91 26.06
N LEU A 473 0.61 -13.67 27.35
CA LEU A 473 -0.27 -12.83 28.16
C LEU A 473 -0.29 -11.38 27.64
N ALA A 474 0.88 -10.78 27.37
CA ALA A 474 0.98 -9.41 26.86
C ALA A 474 0.26 -9.23 25.52
N ILE A 475 0.51 -10.13 24.56
CA ILE A 475 -0.07 -10.07 23.22
C ILE A 475 -1.60 -10.22 23.26
N LEU A 476 -2.12 -11.12 24.09
CA LEU A 476 -3.57 -11.35 24.20
C LEU A 476 -4.28 -10.24 24.98
N THR A 477 -3.59 -9.60 25.93
CA THR A 477 -4.17 -8.52 26.74
C THR A 477 -4.15 -7.15 26.03
N PHE A 478 -3.10 -6.90 25.24
CA PHE A 478 -2.87 -5.60 24.57
C PHE A 478 -2.83 -5.73 23.03
N PRO A 479 -3.85 -6.31 22.42
CA PRO A 479 -3.80 -6.62 20.98
C PRO A 479 -3.67 -5.39 20.07
N LEU A 480 -4.18 -4.23 20.50
CA LEU A 480 -4.15 -3.00 19.70
C LEU A 480 -2.78 -2.30 19.70
N THR A 481 -1.86 -2.71 20.57
CA THR A 481 -0.51 -2.12 20.66
C THR A 481 0.49 -2.86 19.76
N PHE A 482 0.01 -3.78 18.94
CA PHE A 482 0.83 -4.75 18.23
C PHE A 482 1.86 -4.13 17.29
N ASP A 483 1.54 -3.05 16.61
CA ASP A 483 2.42 -2.49 15.59
C ASP A 483 2.27 -0.97 15.32
N ILE A 484 1.39 -0.26 15.98
CA ILE A 484 1.14 1.16 15.66
C ILE A 484 1.38 2.02 16.90
N ALA A 485 2.37 2.89 16.78
CA ALA A 485 2.54 4.02 17.69
C ALA A 485 2.25 5.32 16.93
N ASP A 486 1.24 6.03 17.32
CA ASP A 486 1.09 7.41 16.87
C ASP A 486 2.01 8.30 17.72
N TYR A 487 3.23 8.54 17.22
CA TYR A 487 4.25 9.33 17.89
C TYR A 487 4.14 10.84 17.60
N LYS A 488 2.97 11.36 17.27
CA LYS A 488 2.82 12.80 17.05
C LYS A 488 3.22 13.68 18.22
N HIS A 489 3.44 13.11 19.41
CA HIS A 489 3.66 13.91 20.61
C HIS A 489 4.99 13.73 21.34
N ASP A 490 5.89 12.80 20.94
CA ASP A 490 7.08 12.54 21.77
C ASP A 490 8.33 12.08 21.05
N VAL A 491 8.64 12.63 19.87
CA VAL A 491 9.98 12.40 19.27
C VAL A 491 11.08 13.00 20.16
N ASP A 492 10.77 14.04 20.90
CA ASP A 492 11.73 14.69 21.82
C ASP A 492 11.99 13.88 23.08
N HIS A 493 11.04 13.07 23.56
CA HIS A 493 11.21 12.20 24.74
C HIS A 493 11.89 10.86 24.46
N ILE A 494 11.98 10.43 23.20
CA ILE A 494 12.70 9.19 22.83
C ILE A 494 14.22 9.39 22.82
N THR A 495 14.68 10.61 22.64
CA THR A 495 16.12 10.95 22.58
C THR A 495 16.78 11.14 23.94
N ASP A 496 16.00 11.29 25.02
CA ASP A 496 16.52 11.62 26.36
C ASP A 496 16.39 10.46 27.39
N ARG A 497 16.12 9.22 26.96
CA ARG A 497 16.07 8.06 27.85
C ARG A 497 16.92 6.89 27.36
#